data_ccaf174f9e452c5ff061b0944330f4ac
#
_entry.id   ccaf174f9e452c5ff061b0944330f4ac
#
_cell.length_a   1.000
_cell.length_b   1.000
_cell.length_c   1.000
_cell.angle_alpha   90.00
_cell.angle_beta   90.00
_cell.angle_gamma   90.00
#
_symmetry.space_group_name_H-M   'P 1'
#
loop_
_entity.id
_entity.type
_entity.pdbx_description
1 polymer ?
#
loop_
_entity_poly.entity_id
_entity_poly.type
_entity_poly.pdbx_seq_one_letter_code
_entity_poly.pdbx_strand_id
1 'polypeptide(L)'
;MRAPLHRDLSTLVDWYETLTPETLGRMGEFYAADAWFKDPFNEVSGLQAIQHVFAHMFATLRAPRFRITGRIADESGAFLAWEFRFGAGRREYEVRGATHLRWNGRGKIVYHRDYWDTAEELYAKVPLLGALMRLLRRRLAAR
;
A
#
# COMPACT_ATOMS: atom_id res chain seq x y z
N MET A 1 21.28 -5.42 -20.27
CA MET A 1 20.69 -6.66 -19.75
C MET A 1 19.83 -6.34 -18.55
N ARG A 2 18.60 -6.76 -18.58
CA ARG A 2 17.69 -6.53 -17.46
C ARG A 2 17.99 -7.51 -16.34
N ALA A 3 18.02 -7.03 -15.10
CA ALA A 3 18.08 -7.91 -13.95
C ALA A 3 16.82 -8.82 -13.95
N PRO A 4 16.94 -10.08 -13.51
CA PRO A 4 15.77 -10.94 -13.45
C PRO A 4 14.72 -10.33 -12.52
N LEU A 5 13.54 -10.03 -13.06
CA LEU A 5 12.42 -9.42 -12.34
C LEU A 5 12.10 -10.13 -11.01
N HIS A 6 12.25 -11.44 -10.99
CA HIS A 6 11.96 -12.23 -9.80
C HIS A 6 12.86 -11.90 -8.61
N ARG A 7 14.14 -11.63 -8.87
CA ARG A 7 15.08 -11.29 -7.80
C ARG A 7 14.76 -9.92 -7.20
N ASP A 8 14.51 -8.95 -8.09
CA ASP A 8 14.21 -7.58 -7.67
C ASP A 8 12.87 -7.51 -6.94
N LEU A 9 11.87 -8.24 -7.42
CA LEU A 9 10.55 -8.31 -6.79
C LEU A 9 10.62 -8.94 -5.40
N SER A 10 11.41 -9.99 -5.22
CA SER A 10 11.58 -10.62 -3.90
C SER A 10 12.22 -9.67 -2.90
N THR A 11 13.23 -8.91 -3.32
CA THR A 11 13.87 -7.90 -2.47
C THR A 11 12.89 -6.79 -2.09
N LEU A 12 12.09 -6.34 -3.04
CA LEU A 12 11.05 -5.34 -2.81
C LEU A 12 9.99 -5.84 -1.83
N VAL A 13 9.51 -7.07 -2.04
CA VAL A 13 8.52 -7.69 -1.15
C VAL A 13 9.07 -7.83 0.27
N ASP A 14 10.31 -8.28 0.42
CA ASP A 14 10.95 -8.38 1.73
C ASP A 14 11.04 -7.01 2.40
N TRP A 15 11.35 -5.95 1.65
CA TRP A 15 11.41 -4.60 2.19
C TRP A 15 10.03 -4.15 2.69
N TYR A 16 8.95 -4.37 1.91
CA TYR A 16 7.61 -4.05 2.36
C TYR A 16 7.21 -4.81 3.62
N GLU A 17 7.51 -6.10 3.68
CA GLU A 17 7.11 -6.95 4.81
C GLU A 17 7.91 -6.67 6.08
N THR A 18 9.11 -6.12 5.95
CA THR A 18 10.00 -5.78 7.08
C THR A 18 10.14 -4.27 7.28
N LEU A 19 9.22 -3.49 6.74
CA LEU A 19 9.28 -2.04 6.75
C LEU A 19 9.22 -1.48 8.18
N THR A 20 10.14 -0.57 8.48
CA THR A 20 10.22 0.18 9.74
C THR A 20 10.51 1.65 9.45
N PRO A 21 10.34 2.57 10.40
CA PRO A 21 10.74 3.96 10.18
C PRO A 21 12.20 4.09 9.72
N GLU A 22 13.10 3.26 10.24
CA GLU A 22 14.52 3.28 9.90
C GLU A 22 14.77 2.81 8.46
N THR A 23 14.03 1.79 8.01
CA THR A 23 14.23 1.24 6.66
C THR A 23 13.55 2.06 5.56
N LEU A 24 12.75 3.07 5.92
CA LEU A 24 12.20 4.00 4.92
C LEU A 24 13.29 4.71 4.13
N GLY A 25 14.45 4.93 4.71
CA GLY A 25 15.61 5.52 4.01
C GLY A 25 16.09 4.72 2.81
N ARG A 26 15.77 3.43 2.75
CA ARG A 26 16.11 2.56 1.63
C ARG A 26 15.13 2.67 0.45
N MET A 27 14.08 3.47 0.56
CA MET A 27 13.05 3.59 -0.49
C MET A 27 13.64 3.95 -1.86
N GLY A 28 14.71 4.77 -1.88
CA GLY A 28 15.39 5.14 -3.11
C GLY A 28 16.07 3.99 -3.85
N GLU A 29 16.25 2.84 -3.19
CA GLU A 29 16.75 1.62 -3.86
C GLU A 29 15.67 1.03 -4.79
N PHE A 30 14.40 1.31 -4.53
CA PHE A 30 13.26 0.72 -5.23
C PHE A 30 12.49 1.73 -6.07
N TYR A 31 12.38 2.98 -5.62
CA TYR A 31 11.57 4.03 -6.24
C TYR A 31 12.45 5.05 -6.95
N ALA A 32 11.99 5.50 -8.11
CA ALA A 32 12.59 6.62 -8.81
C ALA A 32 12.34 7.92 -8.04
N ALA A 33 13.23 8.91 -8.25
CA ALA A 33 13.13 10.20 -7.56
C ALA A 33 11.82 10.94 -7.87
N ASP A 34 11.24 10.71 -9.04
CA ASP A 34 10.01 11.35 -9.53
C ASP A 34 8.78 10.43 -9.47
N ALA A 35 8.84 9.35 -8.71
CA ALA A 35 7.74 8.39 -8.60
C ALA A 35 6.44 9.07 -8.16
N TRP A 36 5.33 8.55 -8.70
CA TRP A 36 3.98 8.98 -8.32
C TRP A 36 3.33 7.92 -7.44
N PHE A 37 2.60 8.37 -6.43
CA PHE A 37 1.93 7.50 -5.45
C PHE A 37 0.49 7.96 -5.24
N LYS A 38 -0.42 7.00 -5.16
CA LYS A 38 -1.80 7.25 -4.77
C LYS A 38 -2.33 6.13 -3.90
N ASP A 39 -3.00 6.50 -2.81
CA ASP A 39 -3.84 5.62 -2.02
C ASP A 39 -5.21 6.28 -1.80
N PRO A 40 -6.15 5.69 -1.03
CA PRO A 40 -7.46 6.31 -0.81
C PRO A 40 -7.42 7.70 -0.14
N PHE A 41 -6.32 8.07 0.52
CA PHE A 41 -6.21 9.32 1.29
C PHE A 41 -5.18 10.28 0.72
N ASN A 42 -4.24 9.81 -0.09
CA ASN A 42 -3.09 10.59 -0.53
C ASN A 42 -2.87 10.47 -2.03
N GLU A 43 -2.40 11.54 -2.63
CA GLU A 43 -1.87 11.54 -3.99
C GLU A 43 -0.68 12.49 -4.02
N VAL A 44 0.51 11.95 -4.24
CA VAL A 44 1.75 12.71 -4.15
C VAL A 44 2.73 12.30 -5.24
N SER A 45 3.68 13.16 -5.54
CA SER A 45 4.78 12.90 -6.45
C SER A 45 6.11 13.21 -5.79
N GLY A 46 7.10 12.39 -6.09
CA GLY A 46 8.45 12.52 -5.57
C GLY A 46 8.74 11.58 -4.40
N LEU A 47 9.97 11.09 -4.39
CA LEU A 47 10.42 10.12 -3.40
C LEU A 47 10.23 10.62 -1.96
N GLN A 48 10.60 11.87 -1.69
CA GLN A 48 10.47 12.43 -0.35
C GLN A 48 9.02 12.53 0.11
N ALA A 49 8.11 12.90 -0.80
CA ALA A 49 6.68 12.97 -0.49
C ALA A 49 6.11 11.59 -0.18
N ILE A 50 6.54 10.56 -0.91
CA ILE A 50 6.12 9.18 -0.65
C ILE A 50 6.67 8.70 0.68
N GLN A 51 7.94 8.96 0.98
CA GLN A 51 8.53 8.64 2.29
C GLN A 51 7.75 9.30 3.42
N HIS A 52 7.30 10.53 3.21
CA HIS A 52 6.52 11.26 4.22
C HIS A 52 5.17 10.59 4.48
N VAL A 53 4.49 10.08 3.44
CA VAL A 53 3.24 9.33 3.60
C VAL A 53 3.45 8.11 4.49
N PHE A 54 4.50 7.33 4.23
CA PHE A 54 4.82 6.14 5.04
C PHE A 54 5.27 6.51 6.46
N ALA A 55 6.06 7.57 6.61
CA ALA A 55 6.49 8.05 7.92
C ALA A 55 5.28 8.46 8.77
N HIS A 56 4.31 9.13 8.16
CA HIS A 56 3.06 9.52 8.83
C HIS A 56 2.28 8.29 9.31
N MET A 57 2.23 7.24 8.50
CA MET A 57 1.61 5.97 8.86
C MET A 57 2.24 5.38 10.14
N PHE A 58 3.57 5.34 10.21
CA PHE A 58 4.28 4.86 11.40
C PHE A 58 4.07 5.75 12.61
N ALA A 59 3.91 7.06 12.42
CA ALA A 59 3.69 8.01 13.52
C ALA A 59 2.27 7.93 14.09
N THR A 60 1.29 7.52 13.29
CA THR A 60 -0.13 7.57 13.67
C THR A 60 -0.74 6.21 13.99
N LEU A 61 -0.17 5.13 13.47
CA LEU A 61 -0.67 3.78 13.68
C LEU A 61 0.28 2.97 14.56
N ARG A 62 -0.29 2.04 15.31
CA ARG A 62 0.47 1.17 16.20
C ARG A 62 0.86 -0.10 15.47
N ALA A 63 2.17 -0.39 15.42
CA ALA A 63 2.73 -1.60 14.81
C ALA A 63 2.18 -1.91 13.41
N PRO A 64 2.19 -0.94 12.48
CA PRO A 64 1.70 -1.20 11.13
C PRO A 64 2.64 -2.18 10.41
N ARG A 65 2.05 -3.17 9.74
CA ARG A 65 2.83 -4.18 9.01
C ARG A 65 2.06 -4.72 7.82
N PHE A 66 2.79 -4.98 6.75
CA PHE A 66 2.26 -5.56 5.52
C PHE A 66 2.65 -7.03 5.41
N ARG A 67 1.73 -7.82 4.88
CA ARG A 67 1.99 -9.18 4.44
C ARG A 67 1.55 -9.30 2.98
N ILE A 68 2.47 -9.70 2.11
CA ILE A 68 2.20 -9.86 0.69
C ILE A 68 1.65 -11.26 0.46
N THR A 69 0.40 -11.35 0.05
CA THR A 69 -0.32 -12.62 -0.10
C THR A 69 -0.35 -13.12 -1.53
N GLY A 70 -0.02 -12.28 -2.50
CA GLY A 70 0.04 -12.67 -3.90
C GLY A 70 0.82 -11.68 -4.71
N ARG A 71 1.40 -12.13 -5.82
CA ARG A 71 2.17 -11.28 -6.72
C ARG A 71 2.11 -11.79 -8.14
N ILE A 72 1.92 -10.85 -9.06
CA ILE A 72 1.98 -11.09 -10.50
C ILE A 72 2.84 -9.97 -11.07
N ALA A 73 3.84 -10.30 -11.85
CA ALA A 73 4.75 -9.32 -12.41
C ALA A 73 5.09 -9.63 -13.85
N ASP A 74 5.36 -8.58 -14.61
CA ASP A 74 5.91 -8.67 -15.97
C ASP A 74 6.98 -7.59 -16.15
N GLU A 75 7.37 -7.34 -17.40
CA GLU A 75 8.38 -6.35 -17.72
C GLU A 75 7.97 -4.90 -17.39
N SER A 76 6.68 -4.61 -17.33
CA SER A 76 6.16 -3.25 -17.12
C SER A 76 5.89 -2.92 -15.68
N GLY A 77 5.63 -3.92 -14.83
CA GLY A 77 5.28 -3.68 -13.45
C GLY A 77 4.78 -4.92 -12.74
N ALA A 78 4.08 -4.70 -11.64
CA ALA A 78 3.55 -5.77 -10.81
C ALA A 78 2.21 -5.39 -10.20
N PHE A 79 1.44 -6.42 -9.85
CA PHE A 79 0.34 -6.33 -8.91
C PHE A 79 0.68 -7.15 -7.68
N LEU A 80 0.57 -6.54 -6.52
CA LEU A 80 0.79 -7.18 -5.22
C LEU A 80 -0.51 -7.18 -4.45
N ALA A 81 -0.99 -8.34 -4.04
CA ALA A 81 -2.08 -8.42 -3.08
C ALA A 81 -1.48 -8.46 -1.67
N TRP A 82 -2.13 -7.79 -0.71
CA TRP A 82 -1.58 -7.69 0.64
C TRP A 82 -2.66 -7.62 1.71
N GLU A 83 -2.24 -7.98 2.91
CA GLU A 83 -2.94 -7.71 4.16
C GLU A 83 -2.14 -6.67 4.93
N PHE A 84 -2.82 -5.65 5.43
CA PHE A 84 -2.23 -4.60 6.25
C PHE A 84 -2.86 -4.65 7.63
N ARG A 85 -2.03 -4.90 8.65
CA ARG A 85 -2.46 -4.97 10.04
C ARG A 85 -1.88 -3.81 10.83
N PHE A 86 -2.71 -3.20 11.67
CA PHE A 86 -2.29 -2.09 12.50
C PHE A 86 -3.22 -1.93 13.68
N GLY A 87 -2.73 -1.24 14.71
CA GLY A 87 -3.56 -0.82 15.84
C GLY A 87 -3.88 0.66 15.74
N ALA A 88 -5.08 1.03 16.13
CA ALA A 88 -5.50 2.42 16.26
C ALA A 88 -6.46 2.53 17.45
N GLY A 89 -6.15 3.42 18.40
CA GLY A 89 -6.85 3.45 19.67
C GLY A 89 -6.72 2.11 20.39
N ARG A 90 -7.85 1.54 20.82
CA ARG A 90 -7.86 0.26 21.55
C ARG A 90 -8.11 -0.95 20.64
N ARG A 91 -8.19 -0.74 19.31
CA ARG A 91 -8.56 -1.79 18.36
C ARG A 91 -7.41 -2.15 17.46
N GLU A 92 -7.43 -3.42 17.03
CA GLU A 92 -6.60 -3.92 15.94
C GLU A 92 -7.44 -3.98 14.67
N TYR A 93 -6.84 -3.60 13.55
CA TYR A 93 -7.49 -3.62 12.24
C TYR A 93 -6.68 -4.46 11.28
N GLU A 94 -7.38 -5.09 10.37
CA GLU A 94 -6.81 -5.76 9.21
C GLU A 94 -7.51 -5.25 7.95
N VAL A 95 -6.72 -4.76 7.00
CA VAL A 95 -7.19 -4.22 5.73
C VAL A 95 -6.55 -5.03 4.62
N ARG A 96 -7.35 -5.43 3.64
CA ARG A 96 -6.87 -6.14 2.46
C ARG A 96 -6.93 -5.22 1.26
N GLY A 97 -5.90 -5.30 0.43
CA GLY A 97 -5.84 -4.49 -0.77
C GLY A 97 -4.87 -5.04 -1.78
N ALA A 98 -4.64 -4.25 -2.80
CA ALA A 98 -3.68 -4.55 -3.85
C ALA A 98 -2.97 -3.28 -4.28
N THR A 99 -1.74 -3.44 -4.73
CA THR A 99 -0.93 -2.34 -5.25
C THR A 99 -0.57 -2.62 -6.69
N HIS A 100 -0.79 -1.63 -7.55
CA HIS A 100 -0.28 -1.63 -8.92
C HIS A 100 1.01 -0.83 -8.96
N LEU A 101 2.07 -1.49 -9.38
CA LEU A 101 3.39 -0.86 -9.58
C LEU A 101 3.74 -0.85 -11.05
N ARG A 102 4.36 0.25 -11.50
CA ARG A 102 5.04 0.31 -12.79
C ARG A 102 6.47 0.77 -12.57
N TRP A 103 7.39 0.26 -13.36
CA TRP A 103 8.79 0.67 -13.26
C TRP A 103 9.35 1.13 -14.61
N ASN A 104 10.43 1.88 -14.52
CA ASN A 104 11.14 2.38 -15.68
C ASN A 104 12.14 1.35 -16.19
N GLY A 105 12.88 1.70 -17.23
CA GLY A 105 13.89 0.81 -17.82
C GLY A 105 15.06 0.46 -16.90
N ARG A 106 15.18 1.15 -15.76
CA ARG A 106 16.21 0.87 -14.73
C ARG A 106 15.67 -0.01 -13.60
N GLY A 107 14.42 -0.46 -13.70
CA GLY A 107 13.77 -1.26 -12.66
C GLY A 107 13.32 -0.46 -11.44
N LYS A 108 13.27 0.86 -11.52
CA LYS A 108 12.78 1.73 -10.43
C LYS A 108 11.30 1.98 -10.58
N ILE A 109 10.57 1.93 -9.48
CA ILE A 109 9.13 2.21 -9.44
C ILE A 109 8.91 3.69 -9.78
N VAL A 110 8.08 3.94 -10.78
CA VAL A 110 7.66 5.29 -11.18
C VAL A 110 6.18 5.52 -10.89
N TYR A 111 5.43 4.46 -10.66
CA TYR A 111 3.99 4.50 -10.42
C TYR A 111 3.65 3.48 -9.32
N HIS A 112 2.96 3.96 -8.29
CA HIS A 112 2.48 3.14 -7.17
C HIS A 112 1.05 3.55 -6.85
N ARG A 113 0.09 2.68 -7.07
CA ARG A 113 -1.30 2.96 -6.72
C ARG A 113 -1.87 1.83 -5.88
N ASP A 114 -2.35 2.18 -4.70
CA ASP A 114 -3.02 1.26 -3.79
C ASP A 114 -4.52 1.25 -4.06
N TYR A 115 -5.08 0.05 -4.13
CA TYR A 115 -6.52 -0.17 -4.28
C TYR A 115 -7.03 -0.95 -3.09
N TRP A 116 -7.87 -0.34 -2.30
CA TRP A 116 -8.60 -1.02 -1.25
C TRP A 116 -9.88 -0.25 -0.94
N ASP A 117 -10.90 -0.99 -0.51
CA ASP A 117 -12.20 -0.40 -0.23
C ASP A 117 -12.22 0.13 1.20
N THR A 118 -12.07 1.44 1.36
CA THR A 118 -12.11 2.06 2.68
C THR A 118 -13.46 1.91 3.36
N ALA A 119 -14.55 1.89 2.58
CA ALA A 119 -15.89 1.69 3.14
C ALA A 119 -16.04 0.27 3.70
N GLU A 120 -15.57 -0.74 2.98
CA GLU A 120 -15.64 -2.13 3.43
C GLU A 120 -14.60 -2.46 4.50
N GLU A 121 -13.35 -2.09 4.24
CA GLU A 121 -12.22 -2.56 5.04
C GLU A 121 -11.97 -1.71 6.29
N LEU A 122 -12.40 -0.46 6.30
CA LEU A 122 -12.16 0.44 7.43
C LEU A 122 -13.46 1.01 8.01
N TYR A 123 -14.22 1.77 7.23
CA TYR A 123 -15.36 2.51 7.74
C TYR A 123 -16.48 1.61 8.23
N ALA A 124 -16.70 0.47 7.59
CA ALA A 124 -17.70 -0.49 8.02
C ALA A 124 -17.39 -1.12 9.40
N LYS A 125 -16.13 -1.05 9.83
CA LYS A 125 -15.66 -1.59 11.12
C LYS A 125 -15.76 -0.57 12.26
N VAL A 126 -16.01 0.69 11.96
CA VAL A 126 -16.22 1.75 12.95
C VAL A 126 -17.71 1.77 13.35
N PRO A 127 -18.07 1.68 14.64
CA PRO A 127 -19.47 1.41 15.05
C PRO A 127 -20.53 2.32 14.42
N LEU A 128 -20.43 3.64 14.54
CA LEU A 128 -21.43 4.56 13.99
C LEU A 128 -21.28 4.71 12.47
N LEU A 129 -20.08 4.96 12.00
CA LEU A 129 -19.79 5.13 10.59
C LEU A 129 -20.04 3.82 9.83
N GLY A 130 -19.73 2.68 10.47
CA GLY A 130 -20.02 1.37 9.92
C GLY A 130 -21.52 1.15 9.69
N ALA A 131 -22.37 1.58 10.61
CA ALA A 131 -23.81 1.50 10.45
C ALA A 131 -24.30 2.32 9.26
N LEU A 132 -23.79 3.54 9.09
CA LEU A 132 -24.10 4.39 7.96
C LEU A 132 -23.64 3.75 6.64
N MET A 133 -22.44 3.22 6.60
CA MET A 133 -21.90 2.56 5.40
C MET A 133 -22.71 1.32 5.02
N ARG A 134 -23.15 0.53 6.00
CA ARG A 134 -24.02 -0.62 5.75
C ARG A 134 -25.38 -0.21 5.20
N LEU A 135 -25.95 0.89 5.69
CA LEU A 135 -27.20 1.43 5.16
C LEU A 135 -27.05 1.88 3.70
N LEU A 136 -26.01 2.62 3.38
CA LEU A 136 -25.72 3.07 2.01
C LEU A 136 -25.49 1.88 1.07
N ARG A 137 -24.76 0.88 1.52
CA ARG A 137 -24.52 -0.34 0.74
C ARG A 137 -25.82 -1.04 0.39
N ARG A 138 -26.74 -1.18 1.35
CA ARG A 138 -28.04 -1.81 1.12
C ARG A 138 -28.88 -1.05 0.10
N ARG A 139 -28.82 0.29 0.11
CA ARG A 139 -29.58 1.12 -0.83
C ARG A 139 -28.97 1.14 -2.23
N LEU A 140 -27.67 1.05 -2.34
CA LEU A 140 -26.94 1.17 -3.61
C LEU A 140 -26.66 -0.18 -4.27
N ALA A 141 -26.78 -1.28 -3.54
CA ALA A 141 -26.57 -2.60 -4.12
C ALA A 141 -27.64 -2.90 -5.17
N ALA A 142 -27.23 -3.35 -6.36
CA ALA A 142 -28.11 -3.85 -7.39
C ALA A 142 -28.71 -5.19 -6.95
N ARG A 143 -30.02 -5.34 -7.11
CA ARG A 143 -30.75 -6.57 -6.78
C ARG A 143 -31.17 -7.30 -8.04
#